data_136e4bf4c90f1dc1b694a838d924d083
#
_entry.id   136e4bf4c90f1dc1b694a838d924d083
#
_cell.length_a   1.000
_cell.length_b   1.000
_cell.length_c   1.000
_cell.angle_alpha   90.00
_cell.angle_beta   90.00
_cell.angle_gamma   90.00
#
_symmetry.space_group_name_H-M   'P 1'
#
loop_
_entity.id
_entity.type
_entity.pdbx_description
1 polymer ?
#
loop_
_entity_poly.entity_id
_entity_poly.type
_entity_poly.pdbx_seq_one_letter_code
_entity_poly.pdbx_strand_id
1 'polypeptide(L)'
;VLALPRLAHSPSAEAPSLLASKPFSEAALAQARATGKPVFAYFTADWCLTCKVNEQVAIERETTRDAFAHAGVIVLKGDWTRRDPAITRYLTAHGAAGVPLYVWYPESGEARILPQVLTPRILAGLAQ
;
A
#
# COMPACT_ATOMS: atom_id res chain seq x y z
N VAL A 1 -35.81 13.10 -17.43
CA VAL A 1 -35.31 12.83 -17.34
C VAL A 1 -34.62 12.40 -17.09
N LEU A 2 -34.25 12.19 -16.88
CA LEU A 2 -33.52 11.70 -16.71
C LEU A 2 -32.63 11.45 -16.32
N ALA A 3 -32.34 11.41 -15.99
CA ALA A 3 -31.40 11.15 -15.58
C ALA A 3 -30.81 10.53 -15.34
N LEU A 4 -30.26 10.23 -15.22
CA LEU A 4 -29.51 9.57 -14.92
C LEU A 4 -28.50 9.35 -14.83
N PRO A 5 -28.05 9.36 -14.85
CA PRO A 5 -27.08 8.95 -14.84
C PRO A 5 -26.17 8.93 -14.27
N ARG A 6 -25.85 8.92 -13.74
CA ARG A 6 -24.99 8.87 -13.20
C ARG A 6 -24.50 8.08 -12.88
N LEU A 7 -24.54 7.65 -12.72
CA LEU A 7 -24.05 6.84 -12.33
C LEU A 7 -23.09 6.43 -12.66
N ALA A 8 -22.97 6.28 -12.97
CA ALA A 8 -22.11 5.74 -13.38
C ALA A 8 -20.93 6.04 -12.94
N HIS A 9 -20.65 6.24 -12.52
CA HIS A 9 -19.54 6.42 -12.21
C HIS A 9 -18.98 6.00 -11.25
N SER A 10 -19.24 5.60 -10.81
CA SER A 10 -18.77 5.31 -9.92
C SER A 10 -17.83 4.67 -9.89
N PRO A 11 -17.16 4.76 -9.88
CA PRO A 11 -16.19 4.18 -10.00
C PRO A 11 -15.70 3.57 -9.07
N SER A 12 -15.76 3.67 -8.65
CA SER A 12 -15.24 3.19 -7.90
C SER A 12 -15.70 2.36 -7.38
N ALA A 13 -16.00 1.74 -7.80
CA ALA A 13 -16.26 0.59 -7.36
C ALA A 13 -15.40 0.06 -6.36
N GLU A 14 -14.51 0.72 -5.87
CA GLU A 14 -13.70 0.19 -4.87
C GLU A 14 -14.40 0.14 -3.58
N ALA A 15 -14.32 -0.97 -2.87
CA ALA A 15 -14.79 -1.06 -1.52
C ALA A 15 -13.99 -0.12 -0.65
N PRO A 16 -14.58 0.46 0.39
CA PRO A 16 -13.81 1.27 1.31
C PRO A 16 -12.67 0.46 1.90
N SER A 17 -11.51 1.04 1.97
CA SER A 17 -10.35 0.38 2.51
C SER A 17 -10.36 0.44 4.03
N LEU A 18 -10.05 -0.69 4.67
CA LEU A 18 -9.87 -0.69 6.11
C LEU A 18 -8.60 0.02 6.51
N LEU A 19 -7.60 -0.02 5.65
CA LEU A 19 -6.30 0.56 5.94
C LEU A 19 -6.20 1.89 5.23
N ALA A 20 -6.31 2.98 6.00
CA ALA A 20 -6.19 4.31 5.41
C ALA A 20 -4.82 4.47 4.80
N SER A 21 -4.75 4.96 3.57
CA SER A 21 -3.48 5.13 2.89
C SER A 21 -3.47 6.46 2.15
N LYS A 22 -2.26 6.92 1.87
CA LYS A 22 -2.03 8.09 1.04
C LYS A 22 -1.34 7.64 -0.24
N PRO A 23 -1.52 8.39 -1.33
CA PRO A 23 -0.80 8.04 -2.55
C PRO A 23 0.70 8.12 -2.35
N PHE A 24 1.41 7.13 -2.88
CA PHE A 24 2.86 7.14 -2.82
C PHE A 24 3.44 8.22 -3.73
N SER A 25 4.46 8.91 -3.24
CA SER A 25 5.40 9.67 -4.03
C SER A 25 6.69 9.72 -3.24
N GLU A 26 7.80 10.06 -3.91
CA GLU A 26 9.06 10.18 -3.18
C GLU A 26 8.94 11.25 -2.11
N ALA A 27 8.24 12.35 -2.41
CA ALA A 27 8.06 13.40 -1.42
C ALA A 27 7.21 12.92 -0.25
N ALA A 28 6.13 12.18 -0.54
CA ALA A 28 5.29 11.65 0.53
C ALA A 28 6.07 10.68 1.42
N LEU A 29 6.94 9.87 0.81
CA LEU A 29 7.76 8.95 1.58
C LEU A 29 8.73 9.73 2.48
N ALA A 30 9.39 10.77 1.92
CA ALA A 30 10.32 11.55 2.72
C ALA A 30 9.61 12.23 3.88
N GLN A 31 8.42 12.77 3.65
CA GLN A 31 7.66 13.42 4.71
C GLN A 31 7.23 12.42 5.77
N ALA A 32 6.78 11.24 5.35
CA ALA A 32 6.34 10.22 6.29
C ALA A 32 7.51 9.77 7.16
N ARG A 33 8.67 9.55 6.55
CA ARG A 33 9.84 9.10 7.31
C ARG A 33 10.34 10.17 8.27
N ALA A 34 10.16 11.44 7.90
CA ALA A 34 10.59 12.54 8.77
C ALA A 34 9.79 12.60 10.06
N THR A 35 8.61 11.99 10.13
CA THR A 35 7.82 11.98 11.35
C THR A 35 8.39 11.05 12.41
N GLY A 36 9.29 10.15 12.05
CA GLY A 36 9.79 9.14 12.96
C GLY A 36 8.89 7.96 13.16
N LYS A 37 7.74 7.93 12.50
CA LYS A 37 6.82 6.81 12.58
C LYS A 37 7.18 5.75 11.54
N PRO A 38 6.79 4.49 11.80
CA PRO A 38 7.04 3.47 10.78
C PRO A 38 6.17 3.73 9.54
N VAL A 39 6.67 3.30 8.39
CA VAL A 39 5.97 3.49 7.12
C VAL A 39 5.87 2.16 6.40
N PHE A 40 4.68 1.86 5.91
CA PHE A 40 4.45 0.71 5.06
C PHE A 40 4.10 1.22 3.67
N ALA A 41 4.98 0.97 2.71
CA ALA A 41 4.75 1.37 1.32
C ALA A 41 4.42 0.13 0.52
N TYR A 42 3.26 0.11 -0.15
CA TYR A 42 2.93 -1.04 -0.97
C TYR A 42 2.50 -0.60 -2.36
N PHE A 43 2.89 -1.41 -3.33
CA PHE A 43 2.72 -1.10 -4.73
C PHE A 43 1.89 -2.18 -5.38
N THR A 44 0.87 -1.75 -6.10
CA THR A 44 -0.18 -2.62 -6.59
C THR A 44 -0.64 -2.15 -7.97
N ALA A 45 -1.50 -2.92 -8.59
CA ALA A 45 -2.14 -2.53 -9.85
C ALA A 45 -3.47 -3.27 -9.93
N ASP A 46 -4.42 -2.67 -10.63
CA ASP A 46 -5.75 -3.28 -10.76
C ASP A 46 -5.69 -4.63 -11.46
N TRP A 47 -4.74 -4.79 -12.39
CA TRP A 47 -4.61 -6.02 -13.17
C TRP A 47 -3.73 -7.06 -12.49
N CYS A 48 -3.24 -6.81 -11.30
CA CYS A 48 -2.30 -7.72 -10.62
C CYS A 48 -3.07 -8.62 -9.66
N LEU A 49 -3.26 -9.88 -10.08
CA LEU A 49 -4.02 -10.82 -9.26
C LEU A 49 -3.37 -11.05 -7.90
N THR A 50 -2.05 -11.27 -7.89
CA THR A 50 -1.34 -11.49 -6.64
C THR A 50 -1.51 -10.31 -5.69
N CYS A 51 -1.47 -9.08 -6.23
CA CYS A 51 -1.70 -7.89 -5.42
C CYS A 51 -3.07 -7.94 -4.76
N LYS A 52 -4.10 -8.30 -5.54
CA LYS A 52 -5.47 -8.30 -5.02
C LYS A 52 -5.66 -9.37 -3.96
N VAL A 53 -5.06 -10.53 -4.15
CA VAL A 53 -5.13 -11.58 -3.16
C VAL A 53 -4.48 -11.12 -1.85
N ASN A 54 -3.28 -10.55 -1.94
CA ASN A 54 -2.59 -10.07 -0.74
C ASN A 54 -3.38 -8.98 -0.03
N GLU A 55 -4.03 -8.12 -0.80
CA GLU A 55 -4.84 -7.06 -0.20
C GLU A 55 -6.01 -7.66 0.58
N GLN A 56 -6.64 -8.69 0.04
CA GLN A 56 -7.77 -9.30 0.74
C GLN A 56 -7.35 -10.14 1.93
N VAL A 57 -6.28 -10.90 1.81
CA VAL A 57 -5.94 -11.85 2.87
C VAL A 57 -5.08 -11.23 3.96
N ALA A 58 -4.39 -10.11 3.70
CA ALA A 58 -3.44 -9.59 4.66
C ALA A 58 -3.62 -8.11 4.94
N ILE A 59 -3.77 -7.29 3.90
CA ILE A 59 -3.77 -5.84 4.08
C ILE A 59 -5.11 -5.36 4.60
N GLU A 60 -6.19 -5.76 3.94
CA GLU A 60 -7.55 -5.31 4.31
C GLU A 60 -8.13 -6.21 5.37
N ARG A 61 -7.44 -6.28 6.51
CA ARG A 61 -7.87 -7.08 7.65
C ARG A 61 -7.89 -6.23 8.89
N GLU A 62 -8.86 -6.50 9.75
CA GLU A 62 -8.97 -5.75 10.99
C GLU A 62 -7.72 -5.93 11.85
N THR A 63 -7.16 -7.13 11.87
CA THR A 63 -5.93 -7.38 12.62
C THR A 63 -4.82 -6.46 12.18
N THR A 64 -4.64 -6.30 10.87
CA THR A 64 -3.62 -5.43 10.32
C THR A 64 -3.94 -3.97 10.63
N ARG A 65 -5.20 -3.57 10.41
CA ARG A 65 -5.62 -2.21 10.69
C ARG A 65 -5.35 -1.83 12.13
N ASP A 66 -5.73 -2.71 13.05
CA ASP A 66 -5.59 -2.40 14.47
C ASP A 66 -4.13 -2.34 14.88
N ALA A 67 -3.31 -3.27 14.39
CA ALA A 67 -1.89 -3.28 14.70
C ALA A 67 -1.21 -2.02 14.16
N PHE A 68 -1.53 -1.65 12.94
CA PHE A 68 -0.94 -0.46 12.32
C PHE A 68 -1.40 0.81 13.01
N ALA A 69 -2.68 0.89 13.37
CA ALA A 69 -3.18 2.06 14.08
C ALA A 69 -2.50 2.20 15.43
N HIS A 70 -2.33 1.09 16.14
CA HIS A 70 -1.69 1.11 17.45
C HIS A 70 -0.24 1.61 17.36
N ALA A 71 0.48 1.19 16.32
CA ALA A 71 1.88 1.57 16.16
C ALA A 71 2.05 2.91 15.44
N GLY A 72 0.98 3.49 14.92
CA GLY A 72 1.08 4.76 14.22
C GLY A 72 1.68 4.64 12.83
N VAL A 73 1.50 3.49 12.17
CA VAL A 73 2.09 3.26 10.86
C VAL A 73 1.46 4.17 9.82
N ILE A 74 2.29 4.82 9.02
CA ILE A 74 1.84 5.59 7.86
C ILE A 74 1.87 4.67 6.67
N VAL A 75 0.75 4.59 5.94
CA VAL A 75 0.63 3.69 4.80
C VAL A 75 0.62 4.51 3.51
N LEU A 76 1.51 4.16 2.61
CA LEU A 76 1.59 4.79 1.29
C LEU A 76 1.28 3.73 0.23
N LYS A 77 0.38 4.06 -0.68
CA LYS A 77 -0.04 3.13 -1.70
C LYS A 77 0.38 3.64 -3.07
N GLY A 78 1.16 2.85 -3.79
CA GLY A 78 1.57 3.17 -5.15
C GLY A 78 0.74 2.39 -6.14
N ASP A 79 -0.06 3.09 -6.93
CA ASP A 79 -0.90 2.45 -7.93
C ASP A 79 -0.18 2.47 -9.27
N TRP A 80 0.24 1.31 -9.70
CA TRP A 80 1.02 1.16 -10.93
C TRP A 80 0.16 0.65 -12.08
N THR A 81 -1.15 0.79 -11.96
CA THR A 81 -2.07 0.31 -12.99
C THR A 81 -1.69 0.87 -14.36
N ARG A 82 -1.27 2.13 -14.40
CA ARG A 82 -0.88 2.80 -15.65
C ARG A 82 0.62 2.94 -15.80
N ARG A 83 1.37 2.19 -15.00
CA ARG A 83 2.83 2.15 -15.08
C ARG A 83 3.46 3.52 -14.95
N ASP A 84 2.99 4.27 -13.96
CA ASP A 84 3.48 5.60 -13.64
C ASP A 84 5.01 5.59 -13.58
N PRO A 85 5.69 6.50 -14.30
CA PRO A 85 7.15 6.48 -14.36
C PRO A 85 7.83 6.67 -13.00
N ALA A 86 7.26 7.50 -12.12
CA ALA A 86 7.87 7.70 -10.81
C ALA A 86 7.82 6.44 -9.99
N ILE A 87 6.72 5.69 -10.08
CA ILE A 87 6.62 4.42 -9.38
C ILE A 87 7.54 3.40 -10.03
N THR A 88 7.64 3.41 -11.36
CA THR A 88 8.55 2.50 -12.05
C THR A 88 9.98 2.71 -11.56
N ARG A 89 10.40 3.97 -11.39
CA ARG A 89 11.74 4.24 -10.89
C ARG A 89 11.96 3.69 -9.49
N TYR A 90 10.95 3.82 -8.64
CA TYR A 90 11.05 3.28 -7.28
C TYR A 90 11.13 1.76 -7.30
N LEU A 91 10.29 1.11 -8.10
CA LEU A 91 10.33 -0.35 -8.23
C LEU A 91 11.70 -0.81 -8.68
N THR A 92 12.23 -0.19 -9.73
CA THR A 92 13.53 -0.55 -10.27
C THR A 92 14.63 -0.35 -9.25
N ALA A 93 14.58 0.76 -8.51
CA ALA A 93 15.59 1.04 -7.51
C ALA A 93 15.59 0.02 -6.39
N HIS A 94 14.47 -0.68 -6.19
CA HIS A 94 14.37 -1.71 -5.15
C HIS A 94 14.46 -3.11 -5.73
N GLY A 95 14.93 -3.23 -6.98
CA GLY A 95 15.15 -4.52 -7.58
C GLY A 95 13.90 -5.24 -8.02
N ALA A 96 12.79 -4.52 -8.15
CA ALA A 96 11.52 -5.13 -8.54
C ALA A 96 11.25 -4.85 -10.01
N ALA A 97 10.88 -5.90 -10.74
CA ALA A 97 10.51 -5.76 -12.14
C ALA A 97 9.07 -5.30 -12.31
N GLY A 98 8.28 -5.38 -11.26
CA GLY A 98 6.88 -4.98 -11.30
C GLY A 98 6.26 -5.12 -9.93
N VAL A 99 4.94 -5.25 -9.90
CA VAL A 99 4.19 -5.38 -8.65
C VAL A 99 3.82 -6.84 -8.41
N PRO A 100 3.57 -7.22 -7.16
CA PRO A 100 3.58 -6.39 -5.97
C PRO A 100 4.98 -6.13 -5.43
N LEU A 101 5.11 -5.02 -4.75
CA LEU A 101 6.30 -4.73 -3.96
C LEU A 101 5.83 -4.18 -2.63
N TYR A 102 6.37 -4.70 -1.54
CA TYR A 102 6.04 -4.29 -0.18
C TYR A 102 7.30 -3.90 0.54
N VAL A 103 7.35 -2.67 1.06
CA VAL A 103 8.54 -2.17 1.74
C VAL A 103 8.13 -1.64 3.11
N TRP A 104 8.84 -2.09 4.12
CA TRP A 104 8.62 -1.65 5.49
C TRP A 104 9.78 -0.76 5.93
N TYR A 105 9.44 0.45 6.37
CA TYR A 105 10.41 1.39 6.91
C TYR A 105 10.19 1.45 8.41
N PRO A 106 11.09 0.86 9.22
CA PRO A 106 10.93 0.95 10.67
C PRO A 106 11.19 2.36 11.16
N GLU A 107 10.85 2.61 12.43
CA GLU A 107 11.10 3.93 13.00
C GLU A 107 12.56 4.31 12.91
N SER A 108 13.44 3.35 13.04
CA SER A 108 14.86 3.57 12.84
C SER A 108 15.43 2.32 12.19
N GLY A 109 16.47 2.51 11.40
CA GLY A 109 17.09 1.40 10.72
C GLY A 109 16.73 1.35 9.25
N GLU A 110 17.11 0.25 8.62
CA GLU A 110 17.02 0.14 7.18
C GLU A 110 15.67 -0.38 6.75
N ALA A 111 15.27 0.04 5.57
CA ALA A 111 14.05 -0.47 4.93
C ALA A 111 14.18 -1.97 4.71
N ARG A 112 13.05 -2.66 4.79
CA ARG A 112 13.00 -4.10 4.55
C ARG A 112 11.99 -4.38 3.46
N ILE A 113 12.40 -5.20 2.49
CA ILE A 113 11.50 -5.66 1.45
C ILE A 113 10.84 -6.92 1.98
N LEU A 114 9.52 -6.95 1.92
CA LEU A 114 8.74 -8.05 2.46
C LEU A 114 8.51 -9.11 1.40
N PRO A 115 8.12 -10.33 1.82
CA PRO A 115 7.78 -11.36 0.84
C PRO A 115 6.61 -10.94 -0.04
N GLN A 116 6.55 -11.50 -1.24
CA GLN A 116 5.46 -11.20 -2.16
C GLN A 116 4.17 -11.92 -1.81
N VAL A 117 4.20 -12.84 -0.87
CA VAL A 117 3.00 -13.46 -0.33
C VAL A 117 2.87 -13.00 1.11
N LEU A 118 1.81 -12.26 1.39
CA LEU A 118 1.62 -11.66 2.70
C LEU A 118 0.62 -12.46 3.52
N THR A 119 0.77 -12.37 4.84
CA THR A 119 -0.21 -12.88 5.78
C THR A 119 -0.48 -11.80 6.81
N PRO A 120 -1.64 -11.84 7.50
CA PRO A 120 -1.87 -10.88 8.57
C PRO A 120 -0.79 -10.94 9.65
N ARG A 121 -0.28 -12.16 9.94
CA ARG A 121 0.75 -12.30 10.95
C ARG A 121 2.03 -11.57 10.57
N ILE A 122 2.42 -11.62 9.29
CA ILE A 122 3.61 -10.90 8.85
C ILE A 122 3.44 -9.42 9.10
N LEU A 123 2.31 -8.86 8.68
CA LEU A 123 2.11 -7.41 8.80
C LEU A 123 1.94 -6.98 10.25
N ALA A 124 1.13 -7.69 11.02
CA ALA A 124 0.93 -7.35 12.42
C ALA A 124 2.23 -7.48 13.20
N GLY A 125 3.06 -8.46 12.84
CA GLY A 125 4.33 -8.65 13.51
C GLY A 125 5.30 -7.51 13.31
N LEU A 126 5.24 -6.83 12.15
CA LEU A 126 6.11 -5.69 11.89
C LEU A 126 5.82 -4.55 12.84
N ALA A 127 4.56 -4.39 13.21
CA ALA A 127 4.11 -3.24 13.97
C ALA A 127 4.26 -3.40 15.48
N GLN A 128 4.82 -4.50 15.93
CA GLN A 128 5.00 -4.73 17.36
C GLN A 128 6.24 -4.06 17.91
#